data_91014ded033c7310ee9f8dc538c60dc7
#
_entry.id   91014ded033c7310ee9f8dc538c60dc7
#
_cell.length_a   1.000
_cell.length_b   1.000
_cell.length_c   1.000
_cell.angle_alpha   90.00
_cell.angle_beta   90.00
_cell.angle_gamma   90.00
#
_symmetry.space_group_name_H-M   'P 1'
#
loop_
_entity.id
_entity.type
_entity.pdbx_description
1 polymer ?
#
loop_
_entity_poly.entity_id
_entity_poly.type
_entity_poly.pdbx_seq_one_letter_code
_entity_poly.pdbx_strand_id
1 'polypeptide(L)'
;ASRQLMPLAFACGLGGIITMVGTPPNIIANGALEAAGIADKFGFFEFAWIGIPVTVAGIIYMMFLGKYLLPKAELDADQEIEQEVEANETSASKQVVSGVILLLVVLTMAIGIKGVSLEMAAIIGAIVCVLTGCLTEKQAYASIDWVTIFLFAGMMPVSTAMDKTGAGKMIAEWTVSLMGGSPSPLVVTAILFILSCGLTQFMSNTASAALLCPIGVA
;
A
#
# COMPACT_ATOMS: atom_id res chain seq x y z
N ALA A 1 -17.32 -5.42 -20.35
CA ALA A 1 -16.67 -4.63 -19.28
C ALA A 1 -16.17 -5.51 -18.12
N SER A 2 -17.02 -6.34 -17.47
CA SER A 2 -16.62 -7.11 -16.26
C SER A 2 -15.42 -8.05 -16.48
N ARG A 3 -15.24 -8.60 -17.68
CA ARG A 3 -14.14 -9.49 -18.04
C ARG A 3 -12.77 -8.79 -18.10
N GLN A 4 -12.74 -7.46 -18.17
CA GLN A 4 -11.53 -6.64 -18.21
C GLN A 4 -11.27 -5.95 -16.86
N LEU A 5 -12.31 -5.64 -16.08
CA LEU A 5 -12.19 -4.96 -14.82
C LEU A 5 -11.45 -5.77 -13.76
N MET A 6 -11.72 -7.07 -13.67
CA MET A 6 -11.08 -7.93 -12.68
C MET A 6 -9.56 -8.12 -12.94
N PRO A 7 -9.10 -8.43 -14.18
CA PRO A 7 -7.67 -8.42 -14.49
C PRO A 7 -7.02 -7.05 -14.28
N LEU A 8 -7.74 -5.95 -14.56
CA LEU A 8 -7.25 -4.60 -14.32
C LEU A 8 -7.07 -4.32 -12.82
N ALA A 9 -8.03 -4.70 -11.98
CA ALA A 9 -7.93 -4.56 -10.53
C ALA A 9 -6.75 -5.37 -9.97
N PHE A 10 -6.53 -6.59 -10.45
CA PHE A 10 -5.35 -7.40 -10.10
C PHE A 10 -4.06 -6.74 -10.54
N ALA A 11 -4.01 -6.21 -11.77
CA ALA A 11 -2.82 -5.53 -12.27
C ALA A 11 -2.49 -4.27 -11.45
N CYS A 12 -3.50 -3.49 -11.07
CA CYS A 12 -3.34 -2.33 -10.18
C CYS A 12 -2.81 -2.75 -8.80
N GLY A 13 -3.38 -3.79 -8.19
CA GLY A 13 -2.93 -4.32 -6.91
C GLY A 13 -1.48 -4.81 -6.97
N LEU A 14 -1.11 -5.57 -7.99
CA LEU A 14 0.25 -6.06 -8.20
C LEU A 14 1.24 -4.91 -8.50
N GLY A 15 0.84 -3.93 -9.29
CA GLY A 15 1.66 -2.75 -9.57
C GLY A 15 1.91 -1.91 -8.32
N GLY A 16 0.95 -1.82 -7.42
CA GLY A 16 1.05 -1.07 -6.17
C GLY A 16 2.15 -1.56 -5.22
N ILE A 17 2.48 -2.86 -5.24
CA ILE A 17 3.53 -3.40 -4.36
C ILE A 17 4.97 -3.08 -4.81
N ILE A 18 5.16 -2.51 -6.01
CA ILE A 18 6.49 -2.22 -6.56
C ILE A 18 7.14 -1.00 -5.88
N THR A 19 6.34 -0.04 -5.44
CA THR A 19 6.84 1.19 -4.82
C THR A 19 6.36 1.34 -3.39
N MET A 20 7.11 2.11 -2.59
CA MET A 20 6.74 2.35 -1.19
C MET A 20 5.36 3.02 -1.03
N VAL A 21 5.00 3.94 -1.93
CA VAL A 21 3.74 4.70 -1.86
C VAL A 21 2.59 4.00 -2.61
N GLY A 22 2.88 2.95 -3.36
CA GLY A 22 1.88 2.27 -4.19
C GLY A 22 0.79 1.54 -3.40
N THR A 23 1.06 1.19 -2.14
CA THR A 23 0.06 0.57 -1.25
C THR A 23 0.30 0.96 0.22
N PRO A 24 -0.76 1.23 1.01
CA PRO A 24 -0.63 1.61 2.42
C PRO A 24 0.20 0.65 3.29
N PRO A 25 0.13 -0.68 3.14
CA PRO A 25 0.98 -1.61 3.89
C PRO A 25 2.48 -1.33 3.80
N ASN A 26 2.99 -0.89 2.66
CA ASN A 26 4.41 -0.58 2.48
C ASN A 26 4.84 0.62 3.34
N ILE A 27 3.99 1.64 3.41
CA ILE A 27 4.20 2.82 4.27
C ILE A 27 4.19 2.42 5.75
N ILE A 28 3.26 1.52 6.13
CA ILE A 28 3.15 1.01 7.51
C ILE A 28 4.40 0.24 7.90
N ALA A 29 4.94 -0.61 7.01
CA ALA A 29 6.17 -1.33 7.26
C ALA A 29 7.34 -0.36 7.56
N ASN A 30 7.45 0.70 6.77
CA ASN A 30 8.49 1.72 6.98
C ASN A 30 8.30 2.50 8.28
N GLY A 31 7.05 2.83 8.62
CA GLY A 31 6.69 3.46 9.90
C GLY A 31 6.98 2.57 11.12
N ALA A 32 6.82 1.25 10.99
CA ALA A 32 7.16 0.29 12.05
C ALA A 32 8.67 0.25 12.31
N LEU A 33 9.52 0.28 11.26
CA LEU A 33 10.97 0.38 11.38
C LEU A 33 11.39 1.68 12.09
N GLU A 34 10.75 2.79 11.74
CA GLU A 34 10.99 4.09 12.37
C GLU A 34 10.63 4.08 13.86
N ALA A 35 9.46 3.51 14.19
CA ALA A 35 9.00 3.39 15.59
C ALA A 35 9.94 2.51 16.43
N ALA A 36 10.58 1.50 15.82
CA ALA A 36 11.57 0.64 16.47
C ALA A 36 12.99 1.27 16.56
N GLY A 37 13.17 2.50 16.05
CA GLY A 37 14.46 3.19 16.08
C GLY A 37 15.49 2.65 15.08
N ILE A 38 15.06 1.87 14.09
CA ILE A 38 15.93 1.33 13.04
C ILE A 38 16.21 2.45 12.02
N ALA A 39 17.50 2.75 11.83
CA ALA A 39 17.94 3.85 10.96
C ALA A 39 17.76 3.52 9.47
N ASP A 40 17.92 2.24 9.11
CA ASP A 40 17.79 1.77 7.75
C ASP A 40 16.32 1.58 7.40
N LYS A 41 15.77 2.56 6.69
CA LYS A 41 14.41 2.55 6.17
C LYS A 41 14.41 2.13 4.72
N PHE A 42 13.31 1.52 4.29
CA PHE A 42 13.14 1.19 2.87
C PHE A 42 13.10 2.45 2.01
N GLY A 43 13.88 2.45 0.94
CA GLY A 43 13.82 3.46 -0.11
C GLY A 43 12.58 3.30 -1.00
N PHE A 44 12.32 4.31 -1.84
CA PHE A 44 11.12 4.36 -2.68
C PHE A 44 10.94 3.13 -3.58
N PHE A 45 12.02 2.60 -4.16
CA PHE A 45 12.02 1.46 -5.08
C PHE A 45 12.55 0.15 -4.47
N GLU A 46 12.85 0.09 -3.19
CA GLU A 46 13.37 -1.15 -2.59
C GLU A 46 12.33 -2.28 -2.60
N PHE A 47 11.07 -1.95 -2.48
CA PHE A 47 9.98 -2.91 -2.65
C PHE A 47 9.93 -3.55 -4.05
N ALA A 48 10.55 -2.92 -5.06
CA ALA A 48 10.59 -3.43 -6.42
C ALA A 48 11.32 -4.78 -6.54
N TRP A 49 12.31 -5.05 -5.69
CA TRP A 49 13.04 -6.31 -5.69
C TRP A 49 12.14 -7.53 -5.50
N ILE A 50 11.10 -7.40 -4.68
CA ILE A 50 10.09 -8.44 -4.46
C ILE A 50 8.86 -8.18 -5.32
N GLY A 51 8.47 -6.91 -5.47
CA GLY A 51 7.28 -6.50 -6.19
C GLY A 51 7.30 -6.87 -7.68
N ILE A 52 8.44 -6.69 -8.36
CA ILE A 52 8.54 -7.03 -9.80
C ILE A 52 8.40 -8.53 -10.03
N PRO A 53 9.14 -9.44 -9.36
CA PRO A 53 8.94 -10.88 -9.52
C PRO A 53 7.51 -11.33 -9.22
N VAL A 54 6.88 -10.80 -8.16
CA VAL A 54 5.48 -11.13 -7.81
C VAL A 54 4.51 -10.63 -8.87
N THR A 55 4.71 -9.41 -9.39
CA THR A 55 3.89 -8.85 -10.47
C THR A 55 4.00 -9.69 -11.74
N VAL A 56 5.21 -10.08 -12.13
CA VAL A 56 5.43 -10.95 -13.31
C VAL A 56 4.74 -12.30 -13.12
N ALA A 57 4.91 -12.92 -11.96
CA ALA A 57 4.24 -14.18 -11.64
C ALA A 57 2.70 -14.05 -11.67
N GLY A 58 2.17 -12.94 -11.12
CA GLY A 58 0.74 -12.62 -11.13
C GLY A 58 0.19 -12.41 -12.56
N ILE A 59 0.93 -11.72 -13.41
CA ILE A 59 0.55 -11.55 -14.83
C ILE A 59 0.51 -12.92 -15.54
N ILE A 60 1.54 -13.75 -15.36
CA ILE A 60 1.60 -15.10 -15.92
C ILE A 60 0.41 -15.93 -15.42
N TYR A 61 0.15 -15.90 -14.11
CA TYR A 61 -1.01 -16.58 -13.52
C TYR A 61 -2.32 -16.14 -14.17
N MET A 62 -2.55 -14.82 -14.31
CA MET A 62 -3.78 -14.30 -14.92
C MET A 62 -3.90 -14.64 -16.40
N MET A 63 -2.79 -14.69 -17.14
CA MET A 63 -2.80 -15.09 -18.56
C MET A 63 -3.18 -16.56 -18.75
N PHE A 64 -2.67 -17.47 -17.91
CA PHE A 64 -2.87 -18.90 -18.07
C PHE A 64 -4.10 -19.42 -17.31
N LEU A 65 -4.24 -19.06 -16.04
CA LEU A 65 -5.30 -19.58 -15.16
C LEU A 65 -6.49 -18.63 -15.03
N GLY A 66 -6.27 -17.30 -15.06
CA GLY A 66 -7.32 -16.31 -14.84
C GLY A 66 -8.49 -16.47 -15.80
N LYS A 67 -8.23 -16.77 -17.08
CA LYS A 67 -9.28 -16.97 -18.08
C LYS A 67 -10.23 -18.15 -17.78
N TYR A 68 -9.78 -19.15 -16.98
CA TYR A 68 -10.58 -20.32 -16.61
C TYR A 68 -11.30 -20.12 -15.27
N LEU A 69 -10.69 -19.33 -14.35
CA LEU A 69 -11.26 -19.08 -13.01
C LEU A 69 -12.25 -17.92 -12.98
N LEU A 70 -12.17 -16.98 -13.94
CA LEU A 70 -13.05 -15.83 -13.99
C LEU A 70 -14.47 -16.26 -14.36
N PRO A 71 -15.49 -16.01 -13.51
CA PRO A 71 -16.87 -16.31 -13.84
C PRO A 71 -17.32 -15.48 -15.06
N LYS A 72 -18.12 -16.09 -15.90
CA LYS A 72 -18.79 -15.41 -17.01
C LYS A 72 -20.02 -14.66 -16.48
N ALA A 73 -19.81 -13.66 -15.64
CA ALA A 73 -20.88 -12.80 -15.18
C ALA A 73 -21.12 -11.70 -16.23
N GLU A 74 -22.25 -11.72 -16.85
CA GLU A 74 -22.82 -10.56 -17.53
C GLU A 74 -23.42 -9.67 -16.41
N LEU A 75 -22.69 -8.64 -16.03
CA LEU A 75 -23.21 -7.62 -15.13
C LEU A 75 -23.68 -6.46 -16.00
N ASP A 76 -24.89 -6.02 -15.76
CA ASP A 76 -25.48 -4.78 -16.31
C ASP A 76 -24.80 -3.52 -15.73
N ALA A 77 -23.52 -3.59 -15.46
CA ALA A 77 -22.73 -2.51 -14.87
C ALA A 77 -22.34 -1.40 -15.87
N ASP A 78 -22.65 -1.60 -17.15
CA ASP A 78 -22.31 -0.63 -18.20
C ASP A 78 -23.07 0.71 -18.04
N GLN A 79 -24.23 0.70 -17.38
CA GLN A 79 -25.04 1.90 -17.20
C GLN A 79 -24.60 2.78 -16.02
N GLU A 80 -24.05 2.20 -14.95
CA GLU A 80 -23.59 2.99 -13.79
C GLU A 80 -22.23 3.68 -14.06
N ILE A 81 -21.33 3.02 -14.80
CA ILE A 81 -20.01 3.57 -15.12
C ILE A 81 -20.10 4.73 -16.12
N GLU A 82 -21.03 4.66 -17.09
CA GLU A 82 -21.25 5.78 -18.04
C GLU A 82 -21.78 7.03 -17.34
N GLN A 83 -22.62 6.91 -16.32
CA GLN A 83 -23.15 8.07 -15.57
C GLN A 83 -22.09 8.74 -14.68
N GLU A 84 -21.11 8.02 -14.14
CA GLU A 84 -20.02 8.62 -13.37
C GLU A 84 -18.96 9.29 -14.27
N VAL A 85 -18.75 8.80 -15.47
CA VAL A 85 -17.77 9.38 -16.42
C VAL A 85 -18.30 10.67 -17.04
N GLU A 86 -19.60 10.78 -17.32
CA GLU A 86 -20.21 12.01 -17.85
C GLU A 86 -20.23 13.19 -16.85
N ALA A 87 -20.18 12.91 -15.54
CA ALA A 87 -20.25 13.95 -14.51
C ALA A 87 -18.96 14.76 -14.32
N ASN A 88 -17.85 14.37 -14.94
CA ASN A 88 -16.55 15.05 -14.78
C ASN A 88 -15.91 15.43 -16.13
N GLU A 89 -16.51 16.36 -16.87
CA GLU A 89 -15.80 17.09 -17.92
C GLU A 89 -14.75 18.02 -17.28
N THR A 90 -13.68 17.42 -16.79
CA THR A 90 -12.51 18.19 -16.36
C THR A 90 -11.78 18.70 -17.59
N SER A 91 -11.58 20.01 -17.69
CA SER A 91 -10.85 20.64 -18.80
C SER A 91 -9.52 19.93 -19.06
N ALA A 92 -9.23 19.57 -20.30
CA ALA A 92 -8.02 18.85 -20.69
C ALA A 92 -6.73 19.52 -20.16
N SER A 93 -6.72 20.86 -20.03
CA SER A 93 -5.61 21.60 -19.43
C SER A 93 -5.39 21.24 -17.95
N LYS A 94 -6.44 21.04 -17.16
CA LYS A 94 -6.32 20.65 -15.76
C LYS A 94 -5.83 19.21 -15.60
N GLN A 95 -6.20 18.32 -16.50
CA GLN A 95 -5.71 16.94 -16.52
C GLN A 95 -4.19 16.91 -16.81
N VAL A 96 -3.73 17.68 -17.77
CA VAL A 96 -2.29 17.77 -18.09
C VAL A 96 -1.51 18.37 -16.92
N VAL A 97 -2.00 19.46 -16.31
CA VAL A 97 -1.32 20.08 -15.16
C VAL A 97 -1.27 19.10 -13.97
N SER A 98 -2.35 18.41 -13.67
CA SER A 98 -2.37 17.39 -12.61
C SER A 98 -1.39 16.24 -12.89
N GLY A 99 -1.33 15.76 -14.15
CA GLY A 99 -0.38 14.74 -14.57
C GLY A 99 1.09 15.19 -14.43
N VAL A 100 1.40 16.43 -14.78
CA VAL A 100 2.74 17.01 -14.61
C VAL A 100 3.11 17.13 -13.13
N ILE A 101 2.19 17.58 -12.28
CA ILE A 101 2.43 17.68 -10.83
C ILE A 101 2.69 16.29 -10.26
N LEU A 102 1.88 15.30 -10.61
CA LEU A 102 2.07 13.91 -10.16
C LEU A 102 3.44 13.38 -10.60
N LEU A 103 3.82 13.59 -11.86
CA LEU A 103 5.11 13.17 -12.38
C LEU A 103 6.27 13.81 -11.59
N LEU A 104 6.20 15.12 -11.31
CA LEU A 104 7.22 15.84 -10.56
C LEU A 104 7.32 15.32 -9.11
N VAL A 105 6.20 15.06 -8.46
CA VAL A 105 6.17 14.47 -7.10
C VAL A 105 6.84 13.10 -7.10
N VAL A 106 6.46 12.22 -8.03
CA VAL A 106 7.05 10.87 -8.13
C VAL A 106 8.55 10.95 -8.43
N LEU A 107 8.97 11.82 -9.34
CA LEU A 107 10.39 12.02 -9.63
C LEU A 107 11.16 12.54 -8.41
N THR A 108 10.60 13.49 -7.66
CA THR A 108 11.21 14.03 -6.43
C THR A 108 11.39 12.93 -5.39
N MET A 109 10.38 12.08 -5.20
CA MET A 109 10.43 10.92 -4.30
C MET A 109 11.45 9.87 -4.76
N ALA A 110 11.51 9.60 -6.07
CA ALA A 110 12.39 8.60 -6.66
C ALA A 110 13.88 9.00 -6.59
N ILE A 111 14.18 10.28 -6.81
CA ILE A 111 15.55 10.81 -6.77
C ILE A 111 16.08 10.92 -5.33
N GLY A 112 15.18 11.05 -4.35
CA GLY A 112 15.58 11.15 -2.93
C GLY A 112 16.38 12.42 -2.65
N ILE A 113 15.81 13.58 -2.94
CA ILE A 113 16.50 14.87 -2.75
C ILE A 113 16.82 15.07 -1.27
N LYS A 114 18.10 15.29 -0.95
CA LYS A 114 18.56 15.54 0.42
C LYS A 114 17.80 16.74 1.01
N GLY A 115 17.11 16.52 2.13
CA GLY A 115 16.33 17.54 2.84
C GLY A 115 14.84 17.58 2.50
N VAL A 116 14.37 16.77 1.54
CA VAL A 116 12.93 16.61 1.24
C VAL A 116 12.53 15.19 1.57
N SER A 117 11.75 15.01 2.64
CA SER A 117 11.20 13.69 2.95
C SER A 117 10.08 13.35 1.96
N LEU A 118 9.77 12.04 1.85
CA LEU A 118 8.70 11.56 0.96
C LEU A 118 7.34 12.20 1.29
N GLU A 119 7.06 12.35 2.58
CA GLU A 119 5.84 12.98 3.09
C GLU A 119 5.78 14.47 2.71
N MET A 120 6.91 15.19 2.80
CA MET A 120 6.99 16.59 2.38
C MET A 120 6.73 16.73 0.89
N ALA A 121 7.30 15.87 0.06
CA ALA A 121 7.07 15.88 -1.38
C ALA A 121 5.58 15.66 -1.72
N ALA A 122 4.92 14.69 -1.04
CA ALA A 122 3.50 14.43 -1.22
C ALA A 122 2.63 15.63 -0.81
N ILE A 123 2.89 16.22 0.37
CA ILE A 123 2.13 17.36 0.89
C ILE A 123 2.29 18.58 -0.03
N ILE A 124 3.51 18.88 -0.46
CA ILE A 124 3.77 19.99 -1.39
C ILE A 124 3.02 19.75 -2.70
N GLY A 125 3.06 18.54 -3.25
CA GLY A 125 2.32 18.20 -4.47
C GLY A 125 0.82 18.39 -4.32
N ALA A 126 0.23 17.96 -3.21
CA ALA A 126 -1.19 18.16 -2.91
C ALA A 126 -1.55 19.65 -2.83
N ILE A 127 -0.74 20.47 -2.13
CA ILE A 127 -0.94 21.91 -2.04
C ILE A 127 -0.85 22.55 -3.42
N VAL A 128 0.13 22.18 -4.25
CA VAL A 128 0.26 22.71 -5.61
C VAL A 128 -0.95 22.35 -6.47
N CYS A 129 -1.51 21.14 -6.35
CA CYS A 129 -2.76 20.76 -7.04
C CYS A 129 -3.95 21.65 -6.68
N VAL A 130 -4.06 22.06 -5.42
CA VAL A 130 -5.12 22.98 -4.97
C VAL A 130 -4.85 24.40 -5.46
N LEU A 131 -3.61 24.90 -5.33
CA LEU A 131 -3.23 26.26 -5.77
C LEU A 131 -3.36 26.46 -7.27
N THR A 132 -3.08 25.43 -8.07
CA THR A 132 -3.24 25.48 -9.54
C THR A 132 -4.70 25.33 -9.97
N GLY A 133 -5.64 25.13 -9.04
CA GLY A 133 -7.07 24.97 -9.32
C GLY A 133 -7.42 23.67 -10.04
N CYS A 134 -6.54 22.66 -10.01
CA CYS A 134 -6.84 21.32 -10.49
C CYS A 134 -7.90 20.66 -9.63
N LEU A 135 -7.84 20.90 -8.30
CA LEU A 135 -8.79 20.44 -7.30
C LEU A 135 -9.27 21.61 -6.45
N THR A 136 -10.53 21.61 -6.09
CA THR A 136 -11.05 22.51 -5.05
C THR A 136 -10.64 21.99 -3.68
N GLU A 137 -10.52 22.87 -2.70
CA GLU A 137 -10.22 22.51 -1.31
C GLU A 137 -11.17 21.40 -0.79
N LYS A 138 -12.48 21.54 -1.06
CA LYS A 138 -13.48 20.56 -0.66
C LYS A 138 -13.25 19.17 -1.29
N GLN A 139 -12.86 19.13 -2.56
CA GLN A 139 -12.52 17.87 -3.25
C GLN A 139 -11.24 17.26 -2.69
N ALA A 140 -10.23 18.07 -2.39
CA ALA A 140 -8.99 17.60 -1.78
C ALA A 140 -9.26 16.95 -0.42
N TYR A 141 -10.06 17.58 0.45
CA TYR A 141 -10.45 17.00 1.74
C TYR A 141 -11.30 15.73 1.60
N ALA A 142 -12.20 15.66 0.63
CA ALA A 142 -13.01 14.49 0.37
C ALA A 142 -12.21 13.29 -0.17
N SER A 143 -11.07 13.55 -0.82
CA SER A 143 -10.18 12.51 -1.34
C SER A 143 -9.26 11.90 -0.28
N ILE A 144 -9.23 12.46 0.94
CA ILE A 144 -8.41 11.91 2.04
C ILE A 144 -9.09 10.67 2.61
N ASP A 145 -8.37 9.56 2.63
CA ASP A 145 -8.83 8.35 3.33
C ASP A 145 -8.60 8.49 4.85
N TRP A 146 -9.56 9.10 5.50
CA TRP A 146 -9.56 9.31 6.95
C TRP A 146 -9.54 8.00 7.73
N VAL A 147 -10.12 6.93 7.21
CA VAL A 147 -10.15 5.62 7.86
C VAL A 147 -8.73 5.09 8.01
N THR A 148 -7.96 5.13 6.94
CA THR A 148 -6.55 4.73 6.96
C THR A 148 -5.72 5.60 7.91
N ILE A 149 -5.92 6.93 7.91
CA ILE A 149 -5.20 7.84 8.81
C ILE A 149 -5.49 7.53 10.28
N PHE A 150 -6.77 7.41 10.66
CA PHE A 150 -7.15 7.11 12.05
C PHE A 150 -6.74 5.71 12.49
N LEU A 151 -6.80 4.73 11.60
CA LEU A 151 -6.32 3.38 11.88
C LEU A 151 -4.81 3.40 12.17
N PHE A 152 -4.05 4.09 11.36
CA PHE A 152 -2.60 4.22 11.54
C PHE A 152 -2.27 4.95 12.84
N ALA A 153 -2.90 6.12 13.08
CA ALA A 153 -2.71 6.90 14.28
C ALA A 153 -3.07 6.13 15.56
N GLY A 154 -4.11 5.27 15.50
CA GLY A 154 -4.52 4.41 16.62
C GLY A 154 -3.59 3.22 16.84
N MET A 155 -2.97 2.68 15.79
CA MET A 155 -2.07 1.53 15.88
C MET A 155 -0.66 1.90 16.35
N MET A 156 -0.19 3.13 16.12
CA MET A 156 1.13 3.57 16.62
C MET A 156 1.29 3.47 18.15
N PRO A 157 0.33 3.97 18.97
CA PRO A 157 0.39 3.77 20.41
C PRO A 157 0.35 2.31 20.84
N VAL A 158 -0.39 1.45 20.13
CA VAL A 158 -0.44 0.00 20.39
C VAL A 158 0.93 -0.63 20.13
N SER A 159 1.57 -0.30 19.02
CA SER A 159 2.93 -0.74 18.72
C SER A 159 3.91 -0.32 19.82
N THR A 160 3.87 0.96 20.23
CA THR A 160 4.72 1.48 21.31
C THR A 160 4.43 0.79 22.66
N ALA A 161 3.17 0.48 22.94
CA ALA A 161 2.79 -0.25 24.16
C ALA A 161 3.30 -1.70 24.12
N MET A 162 3.21 -2.38 22.99
CA MET A 162 3.74 -3.74 22.80
C MET A 162 5.26 -3.79 23.01
N ASP A 163 5.98 -2.79 22.51
CA ASP A 163 7.42 -2.67 22.69
C ASP A 163 7.77 -2.41 24.17
N LYS A 164 7.16 -1.40 24.80
CA LYS A 164 7.41 -1.04 26.20
C LYS A 164 7.02 -2.15 27.21
N THR A 165 5.99 -2.93 26.94
CA THR A 165 5.53 -4.04 27.78
C THR A 165 6.28 -5.34 27.52
N GLY A 166 7.05 -5.40 26.43
CA GLY A 166 7.69 -6.64 25.97
C GLY A 166 6.71 -7.66 25.40
N ALA A 167 5.45 -7.29 25.18
CA ALA A 167 4.45 -8.21 24.64
C ALA A 167 4.80 -8.66 23.21
N GLY A 168 5.35 -7.78 22.39
CA GLY A 168 5.84 -8.12 21.05
C GLY A 168 6.92 -9.19 21.10
N LYS A 169 7.91 -9.01 21.99
CA LYS A 169 8.99 -9.97 22.21
C LYS A 169 8.44 -11.32 22.72
N MET A 170 7.47 -11.30 23.63
CA MET A 170 6.86 -12.52 24.17
C MET A 170 6.10 -13.31 23.09
N ILE A 171 5.40 -12.63 22.19
CA ILE A 171 4.71 -13.25 21.04
C ILE A 171 5.76 -13.82 20.07
N ALA A 172 6.81 -13.07 19.76
CA ALA A 172 7.90 -13.53 18.91
C ALA A 172 8.60 -14.76 19.50
N GLU A 173 8.97 -14.76 20.79
CA GLU A 173 9.60 -15.89 21.47
C GLU A 173 8.68 -17.12 21.53
N TRP A 174 7.39 -16.92 21.78
CA TRP A 174 6.40 -18.01 21.75
C TRP A 174 6.30 -18.61 20.34
N THR A 175 6.26 -17.78 19.32
CA THR A 175 6.25 -18.22 17.92
C THR A 175 7.53 -18.98 17.58
N VAL A 176 8.68 -18.49 17.99
CA VAL A 176 9.99 -19.16 17.82
C VAL A 176 10.06 -20.48 18.58
N SER A 177 9.52 -20.54 19.79
CA SER A 177 9.51 -21.77 20.60
C SER A 177 8.69 -22.89 19.96
N LEU A 178 7.59 -22.56 19.33
CA LEU A 178 6.78 -23.50 18.54
C LEU A 178 7.54 -24.10 17.35
N MET A 179 8.61 -23.42 16.88
CA MET A 179 9.43 -23.83 15.76
C MET A 179 10.70 -24.60 16.11
N GLY A 180 10.92 -24.94 17.40
CA GLY A 180 12.08 -25.75 17.82
C GLY A 180 13.34 -24.97 18.19
N GLY A 181 13.23 -23.68 18.54
CA GLY A 181 14.24 -22.97 19.34
C GLY A 181 15.29 -22.11 18.61
N SER A 182 15.45 -22.19 17.29
CA SER A 182 16.24 -21.21 16.51
C SER A 182 15.80 -21.24 15.03
N PRO A 183 14.69 -20.57 14.70
CA PRO A 183 14.22 -20.55 13.32
C PRO A 183 15.20 -19.78 12.45
N SER A 184 15.45 -20.30 11.25
CA SER A 184 16.14 -19.51 10.24
C SER A 184 15.29 -18.29 9.84
N PRO A 185 15.88 -17.18 9.41
CA PRO A 185 15.12 -16.01 8.95
C PRO A 185 14.06 -16.35 7.89
N LEU A 186 14.31 -17.37 7.08
CA LEU A 186 13.39 -17.85 6.06
C LEU A 186 12.11 -18.47 6.67
N VAL A 187 12.24 -19.20 7.78
CA VAL A 187 11.09 -19.82 8.48
C VAL A 187 10.24 -18.73 9.13
N VAL A 188 10.85 -17.73 9.78
CA VAL A 188 10.13 -16.58 10.36
C VAL A 188 9.34 -15.84 9.26
N THR A 189 9.99 -15.53 8.14
CA THR A 189 9.36 -14.87 7.00
C THR A 189 8.19 -15.69 6.46
N ALA A 190 8.36 -17.00 6.31
CA ALA A 190 7.29 -17.88 5.81
C ALA A 190 6.08 -17.89 6.73
N ILE A 191 6.28 -17.89 8.05
CA ILE A 191 5.17 -17.88 9.01
C ILE A 191 4.47 -16.53 9.03
N LEU A 192 5.20 -15.42 9.04
CA LEU A 192 4.61 -14.09 8.93
C LEU A 192 3.81 -13.94 7.63
N PHE A 193 4.32 -14.52 6.54
CA PHE A 193 3.61 -14.54 5.26
C PHE A 193 2.29 -15.32 5.36
N ILE A 194 2.30 -16.54 5.91
CA ILE A 194 1.09 -17.37 6.09
C ILE A 194 0.08 -16.68 7.00
N LEU A 195 0.55 -16.12 8.13
CA LEU A 195 -0.30 -15.35 9.04
C LEU A 195 -0.92 -14.13 8.36
N SER A 196 -0.12 -13.38 7.58
CA SER A 196 -0.62 -12.24 6.80
C SER A 196 -1.69 -12.68 5.81
N CYS A 197 -1.44 -13.74 5.05
CA CYS A 197 -2.42 -14.30 4.12
C CYS A 197 -3.73 -14.73 4.81
N GLY A 198 -3.64 -15.31 6.00
CA GLY A 198 -4.80 -15.69 6.79
C GLY A 198 -5.58 -14.49 7.32
N LEU A 199 -4.89 -13.53 7.90
CA LEU A 199 -5.51 -12.34 8.49
C LEU A 199 -6.19 -11.45 7.45
N THR A 200 -5.60 -11.30 6.26
CA THR A 200 -6.20 -10.47 5.20
C THR A 200 -7.51 -11.02 4.64
N GLN A 201 -7.87 -12.27 4.96
CA GLN A 201 -9.19 -12.81 4.62
C GLN A 201 -10.31 -12.24 5.51
N PHE A 202 -9.97 -11.76 6.71
CA PHE A 202 -10.92 -11.29 7.71
C PHE A 202 -10.83 -9.77 7.95
N MET A 203 -9.70 -9.16 7.61
CA MET A 203 -9.45 -7.73 7.82
C MET A 203 -8.74 -7.13 6.59
N SER A 204 -8.67 -5.80 6.54
CA SER A 204 -7.99 -5.11 5.43
C SER A 204 -6.48 -5.39 5.43
N ASN A 205 -5.85 -5.29 4.25
CA ASN A 205 -4.39 -5.41 4.11
C ASN A 205 -3.66 -4.40 5.00
N THR A 206 -4.19 -3.19 5.10
CA THR A 206 -3.66 -2.11 5.94
C THR A 206 -3.67 -2.49 7.42
N ALA A 207 -4.79 -3.04 7.92
CA ALA A 207 -4.92 -3.47 9.31
C ALA A 207 -4.00 -4.66 9.61
N SER A 208 -3.91 -5.63 8.70
CA SER A 208 -2.99 -6.77 8.84
C SER A 208 -1.53 -6.34 8.90
N ALA A 209 -1.12 -5.40 8.05
CA ALA A 209 0.23 -4.84 8.10
C ALA A 209 0.49 -4.08 9.40
N ALA A 210 -0.46 -3.25 9.86
CA ALA A 210 -0.31 -2.51 11.11
C ALA A 210 -0.18 -3.43 12.34
N LEU A 211 -0.77 -4.62 12.28
CA LEU A 211 -0.63 -5.63 13.34
C LEU A 211 0.68 -6.41 13.25
N LEU A 212 1.06 -6.86 12.05
CA LEU A 212 2.19 -7.78 11.87
C LEU A 212 3.55 -7.10 11.74
N CYS A 213 3.62 -5.88 11.20
CA CYS A 213 4.91 -5.20 11.03
C CYS A 213 5.65 -4.97 12.35
N PRO A 214 5.00 -4.49 13.45
CA PRO A 214 5.68 -4.37 14.73
C PRO A 214 6.19 -5.71 15.28
N ILE A 215 5.46 -6.82 15.04
CA ILE A 215 5.85 -8.16 15.47
C ILE A 215 7.07 -8.65 14.67
N GLY A 216 7.10 -8.34 13.36
CA GLY A 216 8.22 -8.73 12.49
C GLY A 216 9.50 -7.94 12.74
N VAL A 217 9.40 -6.75 13.35
CA VAL A 217 10.53 -5.87 13.68
C VAL A 217 11.07 -6.16 15.09
N ALA A 218 10.26 -6.71 16.01
CA ALA A 218 10.64 -7.06 17.38
C ALA A 218 11.49 -8.33 17.43
#